data_409dd4d9e17bad62c268a6a11bd7118d
#
_entry.id   409dd4d9e17bad62c268a6a11bd7118d
#
_cell.length_a   1.000
_cell.length_b   1.000
_cell.length_c   1.000
_cell.angle_alpha   90.00
_cell.angle_beta   90.00
_cell.angle_gamma   90.00
#
_symmetry.space_group_name_H-M   'P 1'
#
loop_
_entity.id
_entity.type
_entity.pdbx_description
1 polymer ?
#
loop_
_entity_poly.entity_id
_entity_poly.type
_entity_poly.pdbx_seq_one_letter_code
_entity_poly.pdbx_strand_id
1 'polypeptide(L)'
;MRAGFLWPADGVNEAEYLTYVPRGMDWHVLRYGAGTHSEDLNPDVLLAYADPKVISAAALRLRPISPDVIACGDHAACIMAGLDGELAIAKAVSEVVHIPCITMGKAIQAALNHLNKRKIAVFSPYHTEITNKLISSLEIQGITVVAEASASAGSEEQIGPKSPSHWWQPLIDLVDSTNEKPEALLIAGGGLCFAQTSGSLNRLYDHACKIVVNVGSGGATFFRTVWKG
;
A
#
# COMPACT_ATOMS: atom_id res chain seq x y z
N MET A 1 2.58 10.02 19.78
CA MET A 1 1.84 10.23 18.52
C MET A 1 0.80 9.13 18.37
N ARG A 2 -0.42 9.50 17.97
CA ARG A 2 -1.50 8.55 17.67
C ARG A 2 -1.79 8.57 16.18
N ALA A 3 -1.81 7.39 15.57
CA ALA A 3 -2.15 7.23 14.18
C ALA A 3 -3.48 6.48 14.06
N GLY A 4 -4.40 7.03 13.28
CA GLY A 4 -5.61 6.33 12.84
C GLY A 4 -5.36 5.67 11.51
N PHE A 5 -5.70 4.40 11.38
CA PHE A 5 -5.53 3.62 10.17
C PHE A 5 -6.89 3.13 9.67
N LEU A 6 -7.29 3.61 8.51
CA LEU A 6 -8.52 3.19 7.86
C LEU A 6 -8.21 1.98 6.97
N TRP A 7 -8.81 0.85 7.31
CA TRP A 7 -8.61 -0.42 6.62
C TRP A 7 -9.93 -0.91 6.00
N PRO A 8 -9.94 -1.41 4.75
CA PRO A 8 -11.18 -1.92 4.16
C PRO A 8 -11.74 -3.10 4.96
N ALA A 9 -13.07 -3.26 4.96
CA ALA A 9 -13.75 -4.27 5.75
C ALA A 9 -13.40 -5.71 5.30
N ASP A 10 -13.16 -5.88 4.00
CA ASP A 10 -12.72 -7.12 3.34
C ASP A 10 -11.20 -7.32 3.37
N GLY A 11 -10.43 -6.28 3.74
CA GLY A 11 -8.97 -6.36 3.78
C GLY A 11 -8.45 -7.35 4.81
N VAL A 12 -7.34 -7.99 4.49
CA VAL A 12 -6.70 -9.04 5.28
C VAL A 12 -5.31 -8.61 5.75
N ASN A 13 -4.79 -9.28 6.79
CA ASN A 13 -3.42 -9.13 7.28
C ASN A 13 -3.01 -7.73 7.78
N GLU A 14 -3.97 -6.88 8.22
CA GLU A 14 -3.63 -5.56 8.78
C GLU A 14 -2.69 -5.63 9.99
N ALA A 15 -2.65 -6.76 10.68
CA ALA A 15 -1.73 -6.98 11.80
C ALA A 15 -0.25 -6.88 11.41
N GLU A 16 0.08 -7.09 10.12
CA GLU A 16 1.44 -6.92 9.61
C GLU A 16 1.95 -5.49 9.81
N TYR A 17 1.07 -4.49 9.67
CA TYR A 17 1.43 -3.09 9.84
C TYR A 17 1.94 -2.77 11.24
N LEU A 18 1.49 -3.51 12.26
CA LEU A 18 1.95 -3.35 13.63
C LEU A 18 3.46 -3.58 13.78
N THR A 19 4.04 -4.42 12.93
CA THR A 19 5.49 -4.69 12.95
C THR A 19 6.33 -3.48 12.52
N TYR A 20 5.73 -2.56 11.79
CA TYR A 20 6.38 -1.34 11.29
C TYR A 20 6.08 -0.10 12.14
N VAL A 21 5.16 -0.20 13.09
CA VAL A 21 4.78 0.93 13.96
C VAL A 21 5.98 1.36 14.81
N PRO A 22 6.41 2.63 14.74
CA PRO A 22 7.51 3.11 15.55
C PRO A 22 7.22 3.03 17.05
N ARG A 23 8.26 2.77 17.85
CA ARG A 23 8.12 2.78 19.32
C ARG A 23 7.59 4.14 19.77
N GLY A 24 6.56 4.14 20.62
CA GLY A 24 5.92 5.36 21.15
C GLY A 24 4.83 5.94 20.26
N MET A 25 4.43 5.21 19.20
CA MET A 25 3.26 5.53 18.40
C MET A 25 2.11 4.60 18.80
N ASP A 26 0.97 5.18 19.18
CA ASP A 26 -0.28 4.45 19.35
C ASP A 26 -0.94 4.26 17.99
N TRP A 27 -1.25 3.04 17.63
CA TRP A 27 -1.82 2.65 16.35
C TRP A 27 -3.25 2.17 16.52
N HIS A 28 -4.19 2.82 15.87
CA HIS A 28 -5.60 2.51 15.95
C HIS A 28 -6.17 2.16 14.57
N VAL A 29 -6.64 0.93 14.42
CA VAL A 29 -7.25 0.46 13.17
C VAL A 29 -8.76 0.62 13.27
N LEU A 30 -9.36 1.19 12.23
CA LEU A 30 -10.80 1.21 12.03
C LEU A 30 -11.12 0.59 10.67
N ARG A 31 -11.86 -0.50 10.69
CA ARG A 31 -12.38 -1.10 9.46
C ARG A 31 -13.59 -0.32 8.96
N TYR A 32 -13.63 -0.05 7.66
CA TYR A 32 -14.74 0.63 7.01
C TYR A 32 -15.24 -0.17 5.81
N GLY A 33 -16.53 -0.05 5.50
CA GLY A 33 -17.17 -0.70 4.35
C GLY A 33 -17.79 0.33 3.43
N ALA A 34 -17.82 0.01 2.15
CA ALA A 34 -18.44 0.82 1.11
C ALA A 34 -19.92 0.47 0.86
N GLY A 35 -20.54 -0.31 1.76
CA GLY A 35 -21.90 -0.83 1.55
C GLY A 35 -21.99 -1.99 0.55
N THR A 36 -20.87 -2.45 0.05
CA THR A 36 -20.74 -3.66 -0.78
C THR A 36 -20.41 -4.85 0.11
N HIS A 37 -20.86 -6.04 -0.25
CA HIS A 37 -20.53 -7.29 0.41
C HIS A 37 -19.71 -8.19 -0.54
N SER A 38 -18.94 -7.58 -1.44
CA SER A 38 -18.12 -8.32 -2.40
C SER A 38 -16.66 -8.26 -1.98
N GLU A 39 -16.03 -9.41 -1.94
CA GLU A 39 -14.58 -9.59 -1.77
C GLU A 39 -13.84 -9.45 -3.10
N ASP A 40 -14.58 -9.19 -4.19
CA ASP A 40 -14.03 -9.08 -5.52
C ASP A 40 -13.23 -7.80 -5.70
N LEU A 41 -12.04 -7.93 -6.24
CA LEU A 41 -11.17 -6.82 -6.63
C LEU A 41 -11.58 -6.26 -8.00
N ASN A 42 -12.88 -5.97 -8.19
CA ASN A 42 -13.35 -5.36 -9.43
C ASN A 42 -13.41 -3.82 -9.32
N PRO A 43 -13.33 -3.10 -10.46
CA PRO A 43 -13.25 -1.65 -10.48
C PRO A 43 -14.36 -0.93 -9.72
N ASP A 44 -15.61 -1.39 -9.83
CA ASP A 44 -16.76 -0.71 -9.20
C ASP A 44 -16.72 -0.83 -7.68
N VAL A 45 -16.37 -2.00 -7.16
CA VAL A 45 -16.19 -2.25 -5.72
C VAL A 45 -15.05 -1.39 -5.18
N LEU A 46 -13.90 -1.39 -5.85
CA LEU A 46 -12.73 -0.63 -5.43
C LEU A 46 -12.99 0.88 -5.47
N LEU A 47 -13.70 1.39 -6.49
CA LEU A 47 -14.09 2.80 -6.55
C LEU A 47 -15.09 3.18 -5.47
N ALA A 48 -15.98 2.27 -5.06
CA ALA A 48 -16.88 2.50 -3.93
C ALA A 48 -16.10 2.63 -2.60
N TYR A 49 -15.05 1.81 -2.39
CA TYR A 49 -14.13 1.95 -1.25
C TYR A 49 -13.31 3.24 -1.31
N ALA A 50 -13.00 3.74 -2.51
CA ALA A 50 -12.26 4.98 -2.73
C ALA A 50 -13.14 6.25 -2.69
N ASP A 51 -14.46 6.14 -2.47
CA ASP A 51 -15.32 7.32 -2.38
C ASP A 51 -14.90 8.22 -1.21
N PRO A 52 -14.50 9.48 -1.47
CA PRO A 52 -14.11 10.41 -0.42
C PRO A 52 -15.16 10.60 0.68
N LYS A 53 -16.46 10.48 0.37
CA LYS A 53 -17.54 10.56 1.36
C LYS A 53 -17.54 9.36 2.31
N VAL A 54 -17.32 8.16 1.77
CA VAL A 54 -17.26 6.92 2.57
C VAL A 54 -16.05 6.98 3.52
N ILE A 55 -14.87 7.31 2.98
CA ILE A 55 -13.64 7.35 3.76
C ILE A 55 -13.66 8.47 4.81
N SER A 56 -14.16 9.67 4.47
CA SER A 56 -14.25 10.78 5.43
C SER A 56 -15.25 10.50 6.56
N ALA A 57 -16.37 9.83 6.26
CA ALA A 57 -17.32 9.39 7.29
C ALA A 57 -16.68 8.35 8.24
N ALA A 58 -15.86 7.45 7.72
CA ALA A 58 -15.09 6.52 8.54
C ALA A 58 -14.04 7.25 9.41
N ALA A 59 -13.34 8.23 8.84
CA ALA A 59 -12.33 9.02 9.56
C ALA A 59 -12.92 9.79 10.75
N LEU A 60 -14.15 10.31 10.64
CA LEU A 60 -14.85 10.97 11.74
C LEU A 60 -15.00 10.07 12.98
N ARG A 61 -15.10 8.76 12.79
CA ARG A 61 -15.23 7.79 13.89
C ARG A 61 -13.91 7.63 14.68
N LEU A 62 -12.79 8.07 14.13
CA LEU A 62 -11.49 8.09 14.81
C LEU A 62 -11.28 9.36 15.66
N ARG A 63 -12.12 10.40 15.55
CA ARG A 63 -11.97 11.65 16.33
C ARG A 63 -11.85 11.44 17.84
N PRO A 64 -12.60 10.50 18.49
CA PRO A 64 -12.50 10.30 19.94
C PRO A 64 -11.11 9.95 20.45
N ILE A 65 -10.27 9.32 19.62
CA ILE A 65 -8.89 9.00 19.99
C ILE A 65 -7.93 10.18 19.79
N SER A 66 -8.39 11.31 19.24
CA SER A 66 -7.57 12.49 18.93
C SER A 66 -6.29 12.11 18.18
N PRO A 67 -6.40 11.54 16.96
CA PRO A 67 -5.22 11.12 16.21
C PRO A 67 -4.44 12.34 15.71
N ASP A 68 -3.12 12.18 15.57
CA ASP A 68 -2.23 13.19 14.99
C ASP A 68 -2.17 13.07 13.46
N VAL A 69 -2.48 11.89 12.93
CA VAL A 69 -2.49 11.59 11.48
C VAL A 69 -3.48 10.45 11.17
N ILE A 70 -4.11 10.51 9.99
CA ILE A 70 -4.89 9.41 9.43
C ILE A 70 -4.15 8.82 8.24
N ALA A 71 -4.12 7.49 8.14
CA ALA A 71 -3.65 6.78 6.96
C ALA A 71 -4.80 5.97 6.34
N CYS A 72 -4.96 6.06 5.02
CA CYS A 72 -5.88 5.24 4.24
C CYS A 72 -5.13 4.04 3.67
N GLY A 73 -5.45 2.84 4.18
CA GLY A 73 -4.69 1.61 3.95
C GLY A 73 -5.13 0.78 2.75
N ASP A 74 -6.24 1.12 2.11
CA ASP A 74 -6.71 0.40 0.92
C ASP A 74 -5.89 0.78 -0.31
N HIS A 75 -4.93 -0.08 -0.66
CA HIS A 75 -4.05 0.18 -1.80
C HIS A 75 -4.75 -0.03 -3.14
N ALA A 76 -5.56 -1.08 -3.28
CA ALA A 76 -6.26 -1.38 -4.53
C ALA A 76 -7.26 -0.26 -4.88
N ALA A 77 -8.02 0.22 -3.91
CA ALA A 77 -8.92 1.34 -4.09
C ALA A 77 -8.17 2.64 -4.44
N CYS A 78 -7.04 2.92 -3.79
CA CYS A 78 -6.19 4.06 -4.13
C CYS A 78 -5.66 3.98 -5.57
N ILE A 79 -5.21 2.81 -6.02
CA ILE A 79 -4.77 2.59 -7.40
C ILE A 79 -5.92 2.88 -8.38
N MET A 80 -7.11 2.38 -8.10
CA MET A 80 -8.27 2.57 -8.96
C MET A 80 -8.74 4.03 -9.02
N ALA A 81 -8.67 4.75 -7.91
CA ALA A 81 -8.99 6.18 -7.84
C ALA A 81 -7.95 7.04 -8.58
N GLY A 82 -6.71 6.57 -8.71
CA GLY A 82 -5.61 7.31 -9.32
C GLY A 82 -5.16 8.51 -8.48
N LEU A 83 -4.20 9.28 -9.02
CA LEU A 83 -3.56 10.38 -8.28
C LEU A 83 -4.56 11.47 -7.84
N ASP A 84 -5.48 11.86 -8.71
CA ASP A 84 -6.48 12.88 -8.39
C ASP A 84 -7.49 12.38 -7.36
N GLY A 85 -7.89 11.10 -7.45
CA GLY A 85 -8.76 10.46 -6.46
C GLY A 85 -8.09 10.36 -5.10
N GLU A 86 -6.82 10.00 -5.03
CA GLU A 86 -6.06 9.99 -3.77
C GLU A 86 -5.95 11.39 -3.15
N LEU A 87 -5.77 12.42 -3.97
CA LEU A 87 -5.79 13.81 -3.48
C LEU A 87 -7.17 14.20 -2.95
N ALA A 88 -8.24 13.80 -3.63
CA ALA A 88 -9.61 14.05 -3.18
C ALA A 88 -9.91 13.33 -1.85
N ILE A 89 -9.49 12.07 -1.69
CA ILE A 89 -9.58 11.31 -0.44
C ILE A 89 -8.84 12.04 0.68
N ALA A 90 -7.57 12.35 0.49
CA ALA A 90 -6.75 13.00 1.52
C ALA A 90 -7.34 14.33 1.95
N LYS A 91 -7.82 15.13 0.99
CA LYS A 91 -8.49 16.41 1.23
C LYS A 91 -9.77 16.22 2.04
N ALA A 92 -10.69 15.36 1.59
CA ALA A 92 -11.97 15.13 2.25
C ALA A 92 -11.79 14.64 3.69
N VAL A 93 -10.85 13.73 3.93
CA VAL A 93 -10.52 13.27 5.29
C VAL A 93 -9.97 14.41 6.12
N SER A 94 -8.97 15.16 5.61
CA SER A 94 -8.34 16.25 6.35
C SER A 94 -9.33 17.37 6.70
N GLU A 95 -10.29 17.65 5.83
CA GLU A 95 -11.33 18.67 6.06
C GLU A 95 -12.28 18.30 7.22
N VAL A 96 -12.62 17.01 7.39
CA VAL A 96 -13.56 16.59 8.44
C VAL A 96 -12.91 16.35 9.79
N VAL A 97 -11.63 15.92 9.81
CA VAL A 97 -10.92 15.64 11.07
C VAL A 97 -9.92 16.72 11.47
N HIS A 98 -9.60 17.68 10.59
CA HIS A 98 -8.67 18.80 10.78
C HIS A 98 -7.23 18.36 11.10
N ILE A 99 -6.81 17.20 10.57
CA ILE A 99 -5.46 16.66 10.72
C ILE A 99 -4.98 16.10 9.37
N PRO A 100 -3.65 15.88 9.18
CA PRO A 100 -3.12 15.32 7.96
C PRO A 100 -3.69 13.93 7.65
N CYS A 101 -3.95 13.70 6.36
CA CYS A 101 -4.29 12.37 5.83
C CYS A 101 -3.28 11.95 4.77
N ILE A 102 -2.84 10.70 4.83
CA ILE A 102 -1.99 10.08 3.83
C ILE A 102 -2.69 8.89 3.19
N THR A 103 -2.57 8.77 1.87
CA THR A 103 -3.00 7.59 1.13
C THR A 103 -1.83 6.66 0.87
N MET A 104 -2.13 5.41 0.50
CA MET A 104 -1.10 4.40 0.29
C MET A 104 -0.18 4.75 -0.89
N GLY A 105 -0.70 5.25 -2.01
CA GLY A 105 0.12 5.68 -3.14
C GLY A 105 1.05 6.84 -2.78
N LYS A 106 0.58 7.81 -2.00
CA LYS A 106 1.42 8.91 -1.49
C LYS A 106 2.51 8.42 -0.55
N ALA A 107 2.22 7.42 0.29
CA ALA A 107 3.22 6.81 1.17
C ALA A 107 4.32 6.10 0.37
N ILE A 108 3.95 5.35 -0.68
CA ILE A 108 4.89 4.70 -1.59
C ILE A 108 5.76 5.74 -2.31
N GLN A 109 5.15 6.78 -2.87
CA GLN A 109 5.89 7.87 -3.51
C GLN A 109 6.89 8.52 -2.56
N ALA A 110 6.48 8.82 -1.33
CA ALA A 110 7.34 9.40 -0.32
C ALA A 110 8.52 8.48 0.02
N ALA A 111 8.26 7.17 0.14
CA ALA A 111 9.30 6.17 0.41
C ALA A 111 10.33 6.10 -0.73
N LEU A 112 9.88 5.99 -1.99
CA LEU A 112 10.76 5.94 -3.15
C LEU A 112 11.58 7.23 -3.31
N ASN A 113 10.97 8.39 -3.05
CA ASN A 113 11.65 9.68 -3.06
C ASN A 113 12.72 9.77 -1.96
N HIS A 114 12.38 9.36 -0.72
CA HIS A 114 13.30 9.34 0.41
C HIS A 114 14.51 8.45 0.16
N LEU A 115 14.28 7.31 -0.47
CA LEU A 115 15.31 6.33 -0.84
C LEU A 115 16.05 6.71 -2.13
N ASN A 116 15.61 7.77 -2.83
CA ASN A 116 16.14 8.22 -4.11
C ASN A 116 16.15 7.09 -5.16
N LYS A 117 15.02 6.34 -5.26
CA LYS A 117 14.84 5.23 -6.21
C LYS A 117 13.90 5.65 -7.33
N ARG A 118 14.33 5.42 -8.58
CA ARG A 118 13.59 5.82 -9.78
C ARG A 118 13.36 4.68 -10.76
N LYS A 119 14.18 3.63 -10.73
CA LYS A 119 14.04 2.43 -11.57
C LYS A 119 13.67 1.26 -10.68
N ILE A 120 12.45 0.71 -10.84
CA ILE A 120 11.95 -0.32 -9.96
C ILE A 120 11.37 -1.51 -10.72
N ALA A 121 11.40 -2.69 -10.08
CA ALA A 121 10.52 -3.78 -10.44
C ALA A 121 9.25 -3.72 -9.60
N VAL A 122 8.11 -4.15 -10.14
CA VAL A 122 6.81 -4.16 -9.46
C VAL A 122 6.25 -5.58 -9.46
N PHE A 123 6.00 -6.12 -8.26
CA PHE A 123 5.16 -7.29 -8.07
C PHE A 123 3.81 -6.88 -7.53
N SER A 124 2.74 -7.32 -8.18
CA SER A 124 1.36 -7.02 -7.81
C SER A 124 0.55 -8.30 -7.61
N PRO A 125 -0.23 -8.46 -6.54
CA PRO A 125 -1.13 -9.60 -6.40
C PRO A 125 -2.38 -9.46 -7.29
N TYR A 126 -2.70 -8.25 -7.72
CA TYR A 126 -3.94 -7.89 -8.41
C TYR A 126 -3.95 -8.34 -9.86
N HIS A 127 -5.15 -8.31 -10.48
CA HIS A 127 -5.24 -8.56 -11.92
C HIS A 127 -4.56 -7.46 -12.77
N THR A 128 -4.33 -7.77 -14.04
CA THR A 128 -3.59 -6.93 -14.99
C THR A 128 -4.12 -5.51 -15.08
N GLU A 129 -5.44 -5.29 -15.02
CA GLU A 129 -6.03 -3.95 -15.10
C GLU A 129 -5.56 -3.04 -13.94
N ILE A 130 -5.63 -3.55 -12.70
CA ILE A 130 -5.20 -2.81 -11.51
C ILE A 130 -3.68 -2.61 -11.53
N THR A 131 -2.95 -3.64 -11.93
CA THR A 131 -1.48 -3.59 -12.05
C THR A 131 -1.06 -2.53 -13.06
N ASN A 132 -1.69 -2.46 -14.23
CA ASN A 132 -1.38 -1.45 -15.25
C ASN A 132 -1.68 -0.03 -14.77
N LYS A 133 -2.76 0.17 -14.00
CA LYS A 133 -3.06 1.47 -13.38
C LYS A 133 -1.99 1.88 -12.36
N LEU A 134 -1.52 0.93 -11.54
CA LEU A 134 -0.42 1.17 -10.61
C LEU A 134 0.84 1.62 -11.36
N ILE A 135 1.24 0.89 -12.41
CA ILE A 135 2.41 1.19 -13.22
C ILE A 135 2.28 2.58 -13.84
N SER A 136 1.16 2.87 -14.50
CA SER A 136 0.91 4.19 -15.11
C SER A 136 0.97 5.31 -14.08
N SER A 137 0.45 5.09 -12.87
CA SER A 137 0.54 6.06 -11.77
C SER A 137 1.97 6.31 -11.32
N LEU A 138 2.80 5.27 -11.24
CA LEU A 138 4.22 5.38 -10.90
C LEU A 138 5.00 6.14 -11.99
N GLU A 139 4.74 5.84 -13.25
CA GLU A 139 5.40 6.48 -14.40
C GLU A 139 5.08 7.98 -14.49
N ILE A 140 3.81 8.37 -14.28
CA ILE A 140 3.41 9.80 -14.19
C ILE A 140 4.20 10.52 -13.09
N GLN A 141 4.57 9.81 -12.03
CA GLN A 141 5.35 10.33 -10.91
C GLN A 141 6.88 10.27 -11.14
N GLY A 142 7.33 9.92 -12.35
CA GLY A 142 8.74 9.87 -12.73
C GLY A 142 9.48 8.63 -12.23
N ILE A 143 8.75 7.55 -11.93
CA ILE A 143 9.31 6.23 -11.58
C ILE A 143 9.27 5.36 -12.83
N THR A 144 10.40 4.81 -13.24
CA THR A 144 10.49 3.86 -14.36
C THR A 144 10.30 2.44 -13.86
N VAL A 145 9.29 1.74 -14.38
CA VAL A 145 9.08 0.31 -14.10
C VAL A 145 9.84 -0.50 -15.15
N VAL A 146 10.90 -1.18 -14.74
CA VAL A 146 11.78 -1.96 -15.63
C VAL A 146 11.39 -3.43 -15.74
N ALA A 147 10.59 -3.91 -14.82
CA ALA A 147 10.00 -5.25 -14.85
C ALA A 147 8.73 -5.29 -14.00
N GLU A 148 7.79 -6.11 -14.40
CA GLU A 148 6.54 -6.31 -13.69
C GLU A 148 6.11 -7.78 -13.67
N ALA A 149 5.41 -8.17 -12.60
CA ALA A 149 4.68 -9.43 -12.53
C ALA A 149 3.39 -9.24 -11.74
N SER A 150 2.35 -9.93 -12.19
CA SER A 150 1.03 -9.96 -11.56
C SER A 150 0.64 -11.39 -11.19
N ALA A 151 0.14 -11.58 -9.97
CA ALA A 151 -0.42 -12.86 -9.55
C ALA A 151 -1.87 -13.05 -10.01
N SER A 152 -2.49 -12.03 -10.61
CA SER A 152 -3.83 -12.04 -11.18
C SER A 152 -4.92 -12.51 -10.21
N ALA A 153 -4.80 -12.21 -8.92
CA ALA A 153 -5.84 -12.50 -7.94
C ALA A 153 -7.08 -11.65 -8.19
N GLY A 154 -8.25 -12.27 -8.16
CA GLY A 154 -9.55 -11.63 -8.37
C GLY A 154 -10.25 -11.25 -7.06
N SER A 155 -9.75 -11.68 -5.90
CA SER A 155 -10.31 -11.37 -4.59
C SER A 155 -9.24 -11.35 -3.50
N GLU A 156 -9.55 -10.70 -2.36
CA GLU A 156 -8.70 -10.70 -1.18
C GLU A 156 -8.53 -12.12 -0.59
N GLU A 157 -9.51 -13.00 -0.73
CA GLU A 157 -9.43 -14.41 -0.32
C GLU A 157 -8.33 -15.17 -1.08
N GLN A 158 -8.06 -14.80 -2.31
CA GLN A 158 -6.98 -15.40 -3.10
C GLN A 158 -5.59 -14.89 -2.69
N ILE A 159 -5.50 -13.79 -1.96
CA ILE A 159 -4.27 -13.15 -1.50
C ILE A 159 -3.95 -13.51 -0.06
N GLY A 160 -4.87 -13.21 0.84
CA GLY A 160 -4.66 -13.18 2.29
C GLY A 160 -4.23 -14.50 2.94
N PRO A 161 -4.83 -15.66 2.58
CA PRO A 161 -4.46 -16.94 3.16
C PRO A 161 -3.10 -17.47 2.70
N LYS A 162 -2.50 -16.86 1.68
CA LYS A 162 -1.23 -17.33 1.13
C LYS A 162 -0.07 -16.96 2.04
N SER A 163 0.76 -17.97 2.36
CA SER A 163 2.00 -17.71 3.09
C SER A 163 2.98 -16.90 2.23
N PRO A 164 3.90 -16.13 2.84
CA PRO A 164 4.93 -15.43 2.09
C PRO A 164 5.74 -16.32 1.16
N SER A 165 5.99 -17.58 1.54
CA SER A 165 6.72 -18.55 0.71
C SER A 165 6.04 -18.84 -0.62
N HIS A 166 4.72 -18.66 -0.72
CA HIS A 166 3.98 -18.82 -1.97
C HIS A 166 4.44 -17.82 -3.04
N TRP A 167 4.86 -16.64 -2.61
CA TRP A 167 5.23 -15.54 -3.50
C TRP A 167 6.72 -15.48 -3.84
N TRP A 168 7.56 -16.33 -3.21
CA TRP A 168 9.01 -16.27 -3.38
C TRP A 168 9.45 -16.52 -4.82
N GLN A 169 8.97 -17.59 -5.44
CA GLN A 169 9.39 -17.93 -6.79
C GLN A 169 8.96 -16.87 -7.80
N PRO A 170 7.70 -16.37 -7.81
CA PRO A 170 7.32 -15.24 -8.65
C PRO A 170 8.17 -13.98 -8.47
N LEU A 171 8.61 -13.68 -7.25
CA LEU A 171 9.48 -12.53 -6.99
C LEU A 171 10.90 -12.73 -7.52
N ILE A 172 11.46 -13.93 -7.37
CA ILE A 172 12.76 -14.29 -7.91
C ILE A 172 12.72 -14.23 -9.43
N ASP A 173 11.73 -14.89 -10.05
CA ASP A 173 11.56 -14.91 -11.50
C ASP A 173 11.40 -13.50 -12.08
N LEU A 174 10.68 -12.60 -11.38
CA LEU A 174 10.54 -11.21 -11.78
C LEU A 174 11.90 -10.50 -11.82
N VAL A 175 12.71 -10.66 -10.79
CA VAL A 175 14.01 -10.00 -10.69
C VAL A 175 15.00 -10.58 -11.71
N ASP A 176 14.96 -11.88 -11.95
CA ASP A 176 15.85 -12.57 -12.89
C ASP A 176 15.43 -12.36 -14.36
N SER A 177 14.16 -12.02 -14.62
CA SER A 177 13.63 -11.79 -15.99
C SER A 177 14.08 -10.49 -16.63
N THR A 178 14.56 -9.53 -15.85
CA THR A 178 14.91 -8.20 -16.36
C THR A 178 16.36 -8.10 -16.79
N ASN A 179 16.58 -7.50 -17.97
CA ASN A 179 17.92 -7.15 -18.47
C ASN A 179 18.48 -5.88 -17.82
N GLU A 180 17.60 -5.05 -17.26
CA GLU A 180 17.93 -3.80 -16.58
C GLU A 180 17.76 -3.96 -15.07
N LYS A 181 18.87 -3.90 -14.32
CA LYS A 181 18.85 -4.11 -12.88
C LYS A 181 18.00 -3.07 -12.16
N PRO A 182 16.89 -3.45 -11.48
CA PRO A 182 16.10 -2.51 -10.71
C PRO A 182 16.88 -2.02 -9.47
N GLU A 183 16.60 -0.77 -9.08
CA GLU A 183 17.15 -0.15 -7.87
C GLU A 183 16.34 -0.51 -6.62
N ALA A 184 15.07 -0.92 -6.82
CA ALA A 184 14.18 -1.38 -5.78
C ALA A 184 13.14 -2.36 -6.34
N LEU A 185 12.59 -3.20 -5.47
CA LEU A 185 11.42 -4.02 -5.74
C LEU A 185 10.25 -3.47 -4.92
N LEU A 186 9.19 -3.03 -5.62
CA LEU A 186 7.91 -2.70 -5.00
C LEU A 186 7.04 -3.95 -4.97
N ILE A 187 6.71 -4.43 -3.78
CA ILE A 187 5.70 -5.46 -3.55
C ILE A 187 4.42 -4.72 -3.20
N ALA A 188 3.50 -4.64 -4.16
CA ALA A 188 2.20 -3.98 -3.99
C ALA A 188 1.22 -4.90 -3.25
N GLY A 189 0.16 -4.31 -2.71
CA GLY A 189 -0.90 -5.07 -2.03
C GLY A 189 -0.74 -5.12 -0.51
N GLY A 190 -1.67 -4.49 0.18
CA GLY A 190 -1.70 -4.46 1.64
C GLY A 190 -1.97 -5.81 2.30
N GLY A 191 -2.62 -6.72 1.58
CA GLY A 191 -2.93 -8.07 2.05
C GLY A 191 -1.77 -9.07 1.98
N LEU A 192 -0.65 -8.72 1.32
CA LEU A 192 0.54 -9.58 1.27
C LEU A 192 1.35 -9.47 2.56
N CYS A 193 1.57 -10.57 3.25
CA CYS A 193 2.25 -10.61 4.54
C CYS A 193 3.74 -10.95 4.39
N PHE A 194 4.61 -9.94 4.44
CA PHE A 194 6.06 -10.09 4.30
C PHE A 194 6.87 -9.66 5.51
N ALA A 195 6.27 -9.00 6.50
CA ALA A 195 6.98 -8.47 7.67
C ALA A 195 7.75 -9.53 8.45
N GLN A 196 7.17 -10.71 8.59
CA GLN A 196 7.77 -11.83 9.33
C GLN A 196 8.90 -12.53 8.57
N THR A 197 9.07 -12.20 7.29
CA THR A 197 10.07 -12.83 6.41
C THR A 197 11.17 -11.87 5.99
N SER A 198 11.33 -10.74 6.68
CA SER A 198 12.32 -9.71 6.37
C SER A 198 13.76 -10.26 6.26
N GLY A 199 14.11 -11.27 7.06
CA GLY A 199 15.41 -11.97 6.95
C GLY A 199 15.58 -12.76 5.65
N SER A 200 14.49 -13.24 5.06
CA SER A 200 14.50 -13.97 3.78
C SER A 200 14.42 -13.02 2.58
N LEU A 201 13.73 -11.87 2.74
CA LEU A 201 13.78 -10.78 1.75
C LEU A 201 15.21 -10.30 1.53
N ASN A 202 16.06 -10.28 2.56
CA ASN A 202 17.46 -9.93 2.41
C ASN A 202 18.21 -10.82 1.41
N ARG A 203 17.78 -12.08 1.18
CA ARG A 203 18.37 -12.94 0.15
C ARG A 203 18.03 -12.50 -1.27
N LEU A 204 16.88 -11.84 -1.48
CA LEU A 204 16.57 -11.18 -2.75
C LEU A 204 17.48 -9.97 -2.99
N TYR A 205 17.95 -9.31 -1.92
CA TYR A 205 18.90 -8.19 -2.03
C TYR A 205 20.24 -8.60 -2.61
N ASP A 206 20.75 -9.79 -2.26
CA ASP A 206 22.06 -10.23 -2.67
C ASP A 206 22.13 -10.55 -4.17
N HIS A 207 20.96 -10.79 -4.82
CA HIS A 207 20.92 -11.21 -6.22
C HIS A 207 20.64 -10.08 -7.22
N ALA A 208 19.79 -9.11 -6.94
CA ALA A 208 19.46 -8.12 -7.96
C ALA A 208 18.94 -6.77 -7.47
N CYS A 209 18.38 -6.65 -6.28
CA CYS A 209 17.77 -5.43 -5.78
C CYS A 209 18.44 -4.92 -4.51
N LYS A 210 18.65 -3.59 -4.45
CA LYS A 210 19.24 -2.99 -3.24
C LYS A 210 18.22 -2.70 -2.14
N ILE A 211 16.93 -2.65 -2.46
CA ILE A 211 15.88 -2.29 -1.51
C ILE A 211 14.54 -2.92 -1.92
N VAL A 212 13.91 -3.58 -0.98
CA VAL A 212 12.51 -4.03 -1.10
C VAL A 212 11.62 -3.01 -0.41
N VAL A 213 10.65 -2.46 -1.15
CA VAL A 213 9.62 -1.59 -0.61
C VAL A 213 8.31 -2.36 -0.63
N ASN A 214 7.90 -2.85 0.52
CA ASN A 214 6.57 -3.40 0.70
C ASN A 214 5.60 -2.25 1.01
N VAL A 215 4.33 -2.38 0.64
CA VAL A 215 3.29 -1.38 0.94
C VAL A 215 3.21 -1.10 2.43
N GLY A 216 3.32 -2.12 3.28
CA GLY A 216 3.40 -1.95 4.73
C GLY A 216 4.62 -1.14 5.16
N SER A 217 5.82 -1.43 4.62
CA SER A 217 7.03 -0.65 4.91
C SER A 217 6.96 0.77 4.37
N GLY A 218 6.28 0.98 3.24
CA GLY A 218 6.01 2.31 2.67
C GLY A 218 5.20 3.17 3.64
N GLY A 219 4.12 2.64 4.21
CA GLY A 219 3.32 3.31 5.22
C GLY A 219 4.12 3.65 6.48
N ALA A 220 4.89 2.71 7.01
CA ALA A 220 5.73 2.93 8.17
C ALA A 220 6.86 3.95 7.92
N THR A 221 7.44 3.94 6.72
CA THR A 221 8.46 4.93 6.32
C THR A 221 7.86 6.32 6.29
N PHE A 222 6.63 6.48 5.79
CA PHE A 222 5.94 7.76 5.80
C PHE A 222 5.74 8.29 7.23
N PHE A 223 5.24 7.48 8.15
CA PHE A 223 5.07 7.89 9.55
C PHE A 223 6.40 8.33 10.18
N ARG A 224 7.50 7.63 9.88
CA ARG A 224 8.84 8.03 10.34
C ARG A 224 9.32 9.34 9.72
N THR A 225 9.00 9.59 8.47
CA THR A 225 9.42 10.81 7.75
C THR A 225 8.67 12.04 8.24
N VAL A 226 7.36 11.92 8.47
CA VAL A 226 6.54 13.01 9.03
C VAL A 226 6.94 13.34 10.48
N TRP A 227 7.37 12.34 11.24
CA TRP A 227 7.72 12.51 12.66
C TRP A 227 9.13 13.09 12.89
N LYS A 228 9.99 13.12 11.88
CA LYS A 228 11.33 13.72 11.99
C LYS A 228 11.35 15.23 11.82
N GLY A 229 10.18 15.86 11.62
CA GLY A 229 10.03 17.31 11.53
C GLY A 229 9.96 18.00 12.89
#